data_84d3aac37b93b1b0c4fea4ea635a2e9c
#
_entry.id   84d3aac37b93b1b0c4fea4ea635a2e9c
#
_cell.length_a   1.000
_cell.length_b   1.000
_cell.length_c   1.000
_cell.angle_alpha   90.00
_cell.angle_beta   90.00
_cell.angle_gamma   90.00
#
_symmetry.space_group_name_H-M   'P 1'
#
loop_
_entity.id
_entity.type
_entity.pdbx_description
1 polymer ?
#
loop_
_entity_poly.entity_id
_entity_poly.type
_entity_poly.pdbx_seq_one_letter_code
_entity_poly.pdbx_strand_id
1 'polypeptide(L)'
;MLEITIEARKASIAPGLEVRRILPFRLKRMVGPFIFMDHGGPVAEKPSTVKSLDVLPHPHIGLSTVSYLFNGKITHRDSLGVEQIIQPGEVNWMTAGKGIAHSERFEDPNLWAAGGFEMIQTWVALPEKAEESDPTFVNYKKAELPVFSDKGVWMRLIAGSAFGLKNDVKIHSPLFYLHVVLDNQVSLGLPKEHEERAIYIV
;
A
#
# COMPACT_ATOMS: atom_id res chain seq x y z
N MET A 1 20.14 -15.60 -4.17
CA MET A 1 21.15 -14.51 -4.03
C MET A 1 20.37 -13.20 -4.00
N LEU A 2 20.78 -12.23 -3.17
CA LEU A 2 20.20 -10.86 -3.20
C LEU A 2 20.71 -10.17 -4.48
N GLU A 3 19.79 -9.65 -5.31
CA GLU A 3 20.12 -8.97 -6.57
C GLU A 3 20.58 -7.54 -6.32
N ILE A 4 19.81 -6.81 -5.51
CA ILE A 4 20.05 -5.39 -5.23
C ILE A 4 19.46 -4.99 -3.88
N THR A 5 20.12 -4.05 -3.20
CA THR A 5 19.59 -3.33 -2.05
C THR A 5 19.23 -1.91 -2.47
N ILE A 6 18.02 -1.47 -2.15
CA ILE A 6 17.52 -0.14 -2.47
C ILE A 6 17.37 0.64 -1.16
N GLU A 7 18.10 1.73 -1.03
CA GLU A 7 17.90 2.69 0.04
C GLU A 7 16.75 3.64 -0.34
N ALA A 8 15.82 3.80 0.60
CA ALA A 8 14.68 4.70 0.41
C ALA A 8 15.13 6.16 0.28
N ARG A 9 14.50 6.90 -0.63
CA ARG A 9 14.78 8.31 -0.88
C ARG A 9 13.67 9.16 -0.28
N LYS A 10 14.03 10.31 0.30
CA LYS A 10 13.03 11.31 0.68
C LYS A 10 12.32 11.87 -0.54
N ALA A 11 11.01 11.96 -0.47
CA ALA A 11 10.15 12.63 -1.44
C ALA A 11 9.02 13.35 -0.69
N SER A 12 8.48 14.41 -1.27
CA SER A 12 7.30 15.11 -0.75
C SER A 12 6.14 14.87 -1.70
N ILE A 13 4.98 14.47 -1.18
CA ILE A 13 3.75 14.25 -1.97
C ILE A 13 2.68 15.30 -1.68
N ALA A 14 2.79 15.97 -0.53
CA ALA A 14 1.97 17.13 -0.17
C ALA A 14 2.78 18.04 0.77
N PRO A 15 2.42 19.33 0.91
CA PRO A 15 3.04 20.19 1.92
C PRO A 15 2.93 19.56 3.30
N GLY A 16 4.07 19.24 3.94
CA GLY A 16 4.12 18.58 5.25
C GLY A 16 4.02 17.05 5.23
N LEU A 17 3.80 16.41 4.08
CA LEU A 17 3.81 14.95 3.94
C LEU A 17 5.06 14.49 3.18
N GLU A 18 6.11 14.22 3.94
CA GLU A 18 7.30 13.55 3.42
C GLU A 18 7.12 12.03 3.46
N VAL A 19 7.65 11.37 2.45
CA VAL A 19 7.62 9.91 2.32
C VAL A 19 9.03 9.37 2.06
N ARG A 20 9.22 8.10 2.36
CA ARG A 20 10.37 7.30 1.95
C ARG A 20 9.99 6.58 0.66
N ARG A 21 10.52 7.00 -0.47
CA ARG A 21 10.25 6.39 -1.79
C ARG A 21 11.23 5.27 -2.08
N ILE A 22 10.72 4.08 -2.29
CA ILE A 22 11.47 2.87 -2.60
C ILE A 22 11.45 2.60 -4.10
N LEU A 23 10.28 2.57 -4.72
CA LEU A 23 10.08 2.40 -6.16
C LEU A 23 9.41 3.64 -6.77
N PRO A 24 9.73 3.98 -8.03
CA PRO A 24 10.74 3.36 -8.90
C PRO A 24 12.16 3.70 -8.46
N PHE A 25 13.09 2.76 -8.63
CA PHE A 25 14.51 2.99 -8.42
C PHE A 25 15.27 2.93 -9.74
N ARG A 26 16.38 3.67 -9.86
CA ARG A 26 17.14 3.82 -11.12
C ARG A 26 17.54 2.47 -11.74
N LEU A 27 17.98 1.52 -10.92
CA LEU A 27 18.46 0.21 -11.35
C LEU A 27 17.37 -0.88 -11.30
N LYS A 28 16.23 -0.63 -10.64
CA LYS A 28 15.11 -1.57 -10.54
C LYS A 28 13.81 -0.75 -10.53
N ARG A 29 13.18 -0.61 -11.69
CA ARG A 29 12.00 0.24 -11.81
C ARG A 29 10.75 -0.37 -11.22
N MET A 30 10.68 -1.72 -11.22
CA MET A 30 9.53 -2.47 -10.76
C MET A 30 9.95 -3.81 -10.17
N VAL A 31 9.07 -4.44 -9.40
CA VAL A 31 9.20 -5.82 -8.88
C VAL A 31 7.89 -6.54 -9.19
N GLY A 32 7.93 -7.50 -10.12
CA GLY A 32 6.71 -8.03 -10.70
C GLY A 32 5.82 -6.88 -11.21
N PRO A 33 4.53 -6.83 -10.90
CA PRO A 33 3.65 -5.73 -11.29
C PRO A 33 3.75 -4.47 -10.41
N PHE A 34 4.53 -4.46 -9.32
CA PHE A 34 4.68 -3.31 -8.44
C PHE A 34 5.63 -2.28 -9.06
N ILE A 35 5.11 -1.12 -9.47
CA ILE A 35 5.84 -0.04 -10.15
C ILE A 35 6.13 1.17 -9.26
N PHE A 36 5.52 1.21 -8.07
CA PHE A 36 5.69 2.32 -7.13
C PHE A 36 5.53 1.82 -5.69
N MET A 37 6.33 2.37 -4.79
CA MET A 37 6.21 2.14 -3.35
C MET A 37 6.73 3.33 -2.57
N ASP A 38 5.85 3.94 -1.79
CA ASP A 38 6.16 4.97 -0.81
C ASP A 38 5.76 4.50 0.59
N HIS A 39 6.58 4.83 1.58
CA HIS A 39 6.28 4.69 2.99
C HIS A 39 6.11 6.09 3.60
N GLY A 40 4.88 6.44 3.93
CA GLY A 40 4.51 7.67 4.63
C GLY A 40 4.51 7.47 6.14
N GLY A 41 5.20 8.31 6.86
CA GLY A 41 5.32 8.22 8.32
C GLY A 41 6.48 7.32 8.80
N PRO A 42 6.51 6.92 10.11
CA PRO A 42 5.54 7.38 11.12
C PRO A 42 5.61 8.90 11.34
N VAL A 43 4.44 9.55 11.42
CA VAL A 43 4.29 10.96 11.79
C VAL A 43 3.54 10.98 13.11
N ALA A 44 4.27 11.09 14.22
CA ALA A 44 3.70 11.04 15.56
C ALA A 44 3.19 12.40 16.05
N GLU A 45 3.78 13.50 15.56
CA GLU A 45 3.45 14.86 15.99
C GLU A 45 2.51 15.54 15.01
N LYS A 46 1.56 16.31 15.54
CA LYS A 46 0.61 17.08 14.74
C LYS A 46 1.36 18.17 13.96
N PRO A 47 1.32 18.15 12.62
CA PRO A 47 1.80 19.27 11.84
C PRO A 47 1.06 20.55 12.22
N SER A 48 1.67 21.71 12.00
CA SER A 48 1.06 23.02 12.31
C SER A 48 -0.31 23.24 11.67
N THR A 49 -0.58 22.52 10.56
CA THR A 49 -1.91 22.42 9.95
C THR A 49 -2.15 21.00 9.46
N VAL A 50 -3.21 20.33 9.92
CA VAL A 50 -3.57 18.97 9.47
C VAL A 50 -3.88 18.93 7.96
N LYS A 51 -4.44 20.02 7.42
CA LYS A 51 -4.71 20.15 5.97
C LYS A 51 -3.46 20.14 5.09
N SER A 52 -2.27 20.35 5.63
CA SER A 52 -1.03 20.26 4.88
C SER A 52 -0.66 18.84 4.46
N LEU A 53 -1.27 17.81 5.05
CA LEU A 53 -1.08 16.41 4.70
C LEU A 53 -2.02 15.94 3.57
N ASP A 54 -3.06 16.71 3.28
CA ASP A 54 -4.06 16.34 2.26
C ASP A 54 -3.42 16.19 0.89
N VAL A 55 -3.66 15.04 0.26
CA VAL A 55 -3.33 14.82 -1.15
C VAL A 55 -4.53 15.27 -1.98
N LEU A 56 -4.34 16.36 -2.72
CA LEU A 56 -5.39 16.99 -3.50
C LEU A 56 -5.85 16.09 -4.67
N PRO A 57 -7.01 16.39 -5.31
CA PRO A 57 -7.49 15.60 -6.43
C PRO A 57 -6.44 15.45 -7.53
N HIS A 58 -6.19 14.21 -7.91
CA HIS A 58 -5.24 13.83 -8.96
C HIS A 58 -5.72 12.55 -9.66
N PRO A 59 -5.35 12.35 -10.95
CA PRO A 59 -5.80 11.21 -11.73
C PRO A 59 -4.80 10.06 -11.72
N HIS A 60 -5.34 8.84 -11.96
CA HIS A 60 -4.59 7.63 -12.29
C HIS A 60 -5.20 6.95 -13.51
N ILE A 61 -4.37 6.23 -14.28
CA ILE A 61 -4.76 5.45 -15.46
C ILE A 61 -3.83 4.24 -15.60
N GLY A 62 -4.34 3.11 -16.08
CA GLY A 62 -3.55 1.93 -16.42
C GLY A 62 -2.90 1.20 -15.23
N LEU A 63 -3.29 1.50 -14.00
CA LEU A 63 -2.74 0.91 -12.78
C LEU A 63 -3.79 0.74 -11.68
N SER A 64 -3.42 0.04 -10.62
CA SER A 64 -4.15 0.09 -9.35
C SER A 64 -3.30 0.78 -8.28
N THR A 65 -3.92 1.62 -7.45
CA THR A 65 -3.31 2.13 -6.22
C THR A 65 -3.74 1.28 -5.03
N VAL A 66 -2.81 1.01 -4.13
CA VAL A 66 -3.05 0.19 -2.95
C VAL A 66 -2.54 0.92 -1.73
N SER A 67 -3.45 1.29 -0.83
CA SER A 67 -3.12 1.92 0.45
C SER A 67 -3.29 0.90 1.58
N TYR A 68 -2.25 0.71 2.39
CA TYR A 68 -2.27 -0.13 3.59
C TYR A 68 -1.80 0.68 4.79
N LEU A 69 -2.65 0.84 5.80
CA LEU A 69 -2.35 1.63 6.98
C LEU A 69 -1.82 0.75 8.12
N PHE A 70 -0.73 1.21 8.75
CA PHE A 70 -0.27 0.70 10.04
C PHE A 70 -0.91 1.50 11.18
N ASN A 71 -1.05 2.82 11.01
CA ASN A 71 -1.65 3.71 12.00
C ASN A 71 -2.38 4.89 11.32
N GLY A 72 -3.34 5.49 12.04
CA GLY A 72 -4.09 6.63 11.58
C GLY A 72 -5.32 6.28 10.75
N LYS A 73 -5.93 7.29 10.13
CA LYS A 73 -7.08 7.18 9.24
C LYS A 73 -6.96 8.16 8.10
N ILE A 74 -7.37 7.74 6.92
CA ILE A 74 -7.43 8.58 5.73
C ILE A 74 -8.82 8.44 5.11
N THR A 75 -9.41 9.55 4.70
CA THR A 75 -10.65 9.55 3.90
C THR A 75 -10.28 9.63 2.43
N HIS A 76 -10.62 8.58 1.69
CA HIS A 76 -10.56 8.53 0.22
C HIS A 76 -11.86 9.07 -0.36
N ARG A 77 -11.75 9.91 -1.40
CA ARG A 77 -12.88 10.34 -2.25
C ARG A 77 -12.48 10.25 -3.70
N ASP A 78 -13.37 9.75 -4.56
CA ASP A 78 -13.08 9.57 -5.98
C ASP A 78 -14.20 9.99 -6.94
N SER A 79 -13.87 9.96 -8.23
CA SER A 79 -14.80 10.33 -9.30
C SER A 79 -15.92 9.30 -9.56
N LEU A 80 -15.90 8.14 -8.88
CA LEU A 80 -17.02 7.20 -8.86
C LEU A 80 -18.08 7.58 -7.81
N GLY A 81 -17.81 8.62 -7.01
CA GLY A 81 -18.64 9.04 -5.89
C GLY A 81 -18.43 8.26 -4.61
N VAL A 82 -17.32 7.51 -4.53
CA VAL A 82 -16.96 6.80 -3.29
C VAL A 82 -16.41 7.78 -2.27
N GLU A 83 -16.87 7.64 -1.03
CA GLU A 83 -16.24 8.20 0.17
C GLU A 83 -16.00 7.09 1.15
N GLN A 84 -14.72 6.80 1.45
CA GLN A 84 -14.31 5.68 2.30
C GLN A 84 -13.20 6.09 3.25
N ILE A 85 -13.42 5.86 4.55
CA ILE A 85 -12.37 5.95 5.56
C ILE A 85 -11.65 4.60 5.61
N ILE A 86 -10.32 4.62 5.41
CA ILE A 86 -9.45 3.47 5.66
C ILE A 86 -8.90 3.53 7.08
N GLN A 87 -8.83 2.39 7.75
CA GLN A 87 -8.35 2.21 9.11
C GLN A 87 -7.12 1.28 9.17
N PRO A 88 -6.39 1.26 10.30
CA PRO A 88 -5.21 0.40 10.45
C PRO A 88 -5.51 -1.08 10.18
N GLY A 89 -4.68 -1.67 9.32
CA GLY A 89 -4.79 -3.06 8.90
C GLY A 89 -5.81 -3.32 7.81
N GLU A 90 -6.52 -2.31 7.32
CA GLU A 90 -7.38 -2.37 6.13
C GLU A 90 -6.60 -2.06 4.86
N VAL A 91 -7.17 -2.43 3.71
CA VAL A 91 -6.63 -2.16 2.38
C VAL A 91 -7.65 -1.41 1.54
N ASN A 92 -7.28 -0.25 1.01
CA ASN A 92 -7.97 0.35 -0.12
C ASN A 92 -7.29 -0.13 -1.40
N TRP A 93 -8.07 -0.74 -2.28
CA TRP A 93 -7.64 -1.14 -3.63
C TRP A 93 -8.46 -0.39 -4.67
N MET A 94 -7.83 0.58 -5.32
CA MET A 94 -8.45 1.37 -6.38
C MET A 94 -7.83 0.95 -7.72
N THR A 95 -8.59 0.29 -8.57
CA THR A 95 -8.20 0.01 -9.96
C THR A 95 -8.61 1.17 -10.83
N ALA A 96 -7.62 1.88 -11.39
CA ALA A 96 -7.88 3.05 -12.20
C ALA A 96 -8.42 2.72 -13.60
N GLY A 97 -7.94 1.62 -14.21
CA GLY A 97 -8.37 1.22 -15.55
C GLY A 97 -8.22 2.38 -16.54
N LYS A 98 -9.28 2.67 -17.27
CA LYS A 98 -9.34 3.78 -18.25
C LYS A 98 -9.30 5.19 -17.65
N GLY A 99 -9.30 5.32 -16.32
CA GLY A 99 -9.10 6.57 -15.61
C GLY A 99 -10.00 6.77 -14.40
N ILE A 100 -9.43 7.25 -13.30
CA ILE A 100 -10.11 7.68 -12.08
C ILE A 100 -9.36 8.86 -11.48
N ALA A 101 -10.09 9.84 -10.95
CA ALA A 101 -9.51 10.90 -10.15
C ALA A 101 -9.91 10.70 -8.69
N HIS A 102 -8.96 10.88 -7.77
CA HIS A 102 -9.23 10.76 -6.34
C HIS A 102 -8.44 11.75 -5.49
N SER A 103 -8.79 11.83 -4.22
CA SER A 103 -8.08 12.59 -3.19
C SER A 103 -8.02 11.80 -1.89
N GLU A 104 -7.00 12.09 -1.08
CA GLU A 104 -6.80 11.49 0.23
C GLU A 104 -6.75 12.61 1.28
N ARG A 105 -7.60 12.50 2.33
CA ARG A 105 -7.83 13.54 3.32
C ARG A 105 -7.58 13.04 4.74
N PHE A 106 -6.91 13.86 5.52
CA PHE A 106 -6.59 13.60 6.93
C PHE A 106 -7.58 14.37 7.82
N GLU A 107 -8.81 13.90 7.88
CA GLU A 107 -9.93 14.60 8.51
C GLU A 107 -10.27 14.13 9.93
N ASP A 108 -9.64 13.02 10.42
CA ASP A 108 -9.89 12.54 11.78
C ASP A 108 -9.31 13.52 12.82
N PRO A 109 -10.16 14.18 13.64
CA PRO A 109 -9.69 15.10 14.66
C PRO A 109 -8.85 14.43 15.76
N ASN A 110 -9.00 13.11 15.91
CA ASN A 110 -8.30 12.30 16.90
C ASN A 110 -7.03 11.62 16.36
N LEU A 111 -6.68 11.86 15.10
CA LEU A 111 -5.55 11.22 14.42
C LEU A 111 -4.27 11.27 15.27
N TRP A 112 -3.98 12.42 15.83
CA TRP A 112 -2.75 12.65 16.60
C TRP A 112 -2.80 12.09 18.01
N ALA A 113 -3.97 12.12 18.66
CA ALA A 113 -4.17 11.48 19.96
C ALA A 113 -4.06 9.95 19.88
N ALA A 114 -4.34 9.38 18.70
CA ALA A 114 -4.23 7.95 18.43
C ALA A 114 -2.81 7.51 17.95
N GLY A 115 -1.79 8.36 18.06
CA GLY A 115 -0.41 8.02 17.69
C GLY A 115 0.00 8.42 16.27
N GLY A 116 -0.81 9.28 15.63
CA GLY A 116 -0.46 9.85 14.32
C GLY A 116 -0.75 8.94 13.13
N PHE A 117 0.16 8.93 12.17
CA PHE A 117 -0.07 8.33 10.86
C PHE A 117 1.12 7.51 10.37
N GLU A 118 0.85 6.35 9.81
CA GLU A 118 1.82 5.52 9.10
C GLU A 118 1.14 4.62 8.07
N MET A 119 1.64 4.65 6.81
CA MET A 119 1.10 3.83 5.73
C MET A 119 2.15 3.43 4.70
N ILE A 120 1.84 2.38 3.94
CA ILE A 120 2.49 2.08 2.66
C ILE A 120 1.49 2.33 1.54
N GLN A 121 1.94 3.09 0.55
CA GLN A 121 1.27 3.29 -0.73
C GLN A 121 2.03 2.55 -1.81
N THR A 122 1.36 1.64 -2.54
CA THR A 122 1.94 0.97 -3.71
C THR A 122 1.07 1.18 -4.94
N TRP A 123 1.70 1.14 -6.13
CA TRP A 123 0.98 1.05 -7.39
C TRP A 123 1.31 -0.26 -8.09
N VAL A 124 0.29 -0.89 -8.63
CA VAL A 124 0.35 -2.16 -9.34
C VAL A 124 -0.07 -1.91 -10.78
N ALA A 125 0.84 -2.10 -11.73
CA ALA A 125 0.55 -1.96 -13.15
C ALA A 125 -0.53 -2.96 -13.59
N LEU A 126 -1.46 -2.51 -14.39
CA LEU A 126 -2.41 -3.39 -15.05
C LEU A 126 -1.75 -4.02 -16.28
N PRO A 127 -2.05 -5.29 -16.60
CA PRO A 127 -1.66 -5.85 -17.88
C PRO A 127 -2.46 -5.19 -19.01
N GLU A 128 -1.91 -5.14 -20.22
CA GLU A 128 -2.49 -4.48 -21.39
C GLU A 128 -4.00 -4.75 -21.57
N LYS A 129 -4.42 -5.99 -21.41
CA LYS A 129 -5.83 -6.39 -21.51
C LYS A 129 -6.77 -5.78 -20.46
N ALA A 130 -6.23 -5.15 -19.42
CA ALA A 130 -6.98 -4.56 -18.30
C ALA A 130 -6.74 -3.06 -18.15
N GLU A 131 -5.82 -2.46 -18.90
CA GLU A 131 -5.52 -1.02 -18.80
C GLU A 131 -6.74 -0.13 -19.12
N GLU A 132 -7.59 -0.57 -20.03
CA GLU A 132 -8.83 0.13 -20.41
C GLU A 132 -10.10 -0.40 -19.69
N SER A 133 -9.93 -1.18 -18.61
CA SER A 133 -11.08 -1.66 -17.83
C SER A 133 -11.79 -0.50 -17.12
N ASP A 134 -13.06 -0.71 -16.77
CA ASP A 134 -13.78 0.26 -15.95
C ASP A 134 -13.10 0.42 -14.58
N PRO A 135 -12.99 1.65 -14.07
CA PRO A 135 -12.40 1.90 -12.77
C PRO A 135 -13.27 1.30 -11.65
N THR A 136 -12.60 0.82 -10.61
CA THR A 136 -13.27 0.25 -9.44
C THR A 136 -12.54 0.64 -8.15
N PHE A 137 -13.29 0.69 -7.05
CA PHE A 137 -12.75 0.90 -5.72
C PHE A 137 -13.33 -0.13 -4.74
N VAL A 138 -12.47 -0.75 -3.94
CA VAL A 138 -12.88 -1.68 -2.86
C VAL A 138 -12.04 -1.41 -1.62
N ASN A 139 -12.71 -1.28 -0.47
CA ASN A 139 -12.06 -1.32 0.84
C ASN A 139 -12.21 -2.72 1.42
N TYR A 140 -11.11 -3.42 1.63
CA TYR A 140 -11.05 -4.71 2.30
C TYR A 140 -10.80 -4.51 3.78
N LYS A 141 -11.72 -4.97 4.61
CA LYS A 141 -11.63 -4.82 6.05
C LYS A 141 -10.54 -5.71 6.63
N LYS A 142 -9.97 -5.27 7.74
CA LYS A 142 -8.92 -6.01 8.47
C LYS A 142 -9.29 -7.48 8.71
N ALA A 143 -10.56 -7.78 8.98
CA ALA A 143 -11.06 -9.13 9.27
C ALA A 143 -11.19 -10.00 8.00
N GLU A 144 -11.25 -9.41 6.82
CA GLU A 144 -11.36 -10.11 5.53
C GLU A 144 -10.00 -10.56 5.00
N LEU A 145 -8.91 -10.00 5.54
CA LEU A 145 -7.55 -10.31 5.10
C LEU A 145 -7.00 -11.52 5.89
N PRO A 146 -6.60 -12.60 5.20
CA PRO A 146 -6.08 -13.80 5.85
C PRO A 146 -4.85 -13.52 6.70
N VAL A 147 -4.81 -14.12 7.88
CA VAL A 147 -3.71 -14.02 8.84
C VAL A 147 -3.19 -15.41 9.18
N PHE A 148 -1.88 -15.54 9.29
CA PHE A 148 -1.19 -16.68 9.86
C PHE A 148 -0.38 -16.23 11.07
N SER A 149 -0.35 -17.04 12.14
CA SER A 149 0.46 -16.77 13.33
C SER A 149 0.90 -18.09 13.93
N ASP A 150 2.20 -18.38 13.85
CA ASP A 150 2.83 -19.55 14.47
C ASP A 150 4.34 -19.33 14.62
N LYS A 151 4.92 -19.89 15.72
CA LYS A 151 6.38 -19.97 15.96
C LYS A 151 7.16 -18.67 15.74
N GLY A 152 6.61 -17.54 16.21
CA GLY A 152 7.25 -16.24 16.09
C GLY A 152 7.14 -15.60 14.71
N VAL A 153 6.27 -16.14 13.86
CA VAL A 153 5.88 -15.54 12.57
C VAL A 153 4.44 -15.09 12.67
N TRP A 154 4.20 -13.81 12.48
CA TRP A 154 2.88 -13.30 12.19
C TRP A 154 2.86 -12.71 10.78
N MET A 155 1.86 -13.02 9.98
CA MET A 155 1.70 -12.42 8.66
C MET A 155 0.23 -12.17 8.32
N ARG A 156 -0.01 -11.12 7.53
CA ARG A 156 -1.29 -10.82 6.89
C ARG A 156 -1.09 -10.75 5.39
N LEU A 157 -1.90 -11.50 4.65
CA LEU A 157 -1.93 -11.44 3.20
C LEU A 157 -2.79 -10.25 2.75
N ILE A 158 -2.15 -9.22 2.20
CA ILE A 158 -2.79 -8.01 1.70
C ILE A 158 -3.42 -8.28 0.33
N ALA A 159 -2.71 -8.97 -0.57
CA ALA A 159 -3.25 -9.34 -1.88
C ALA A 159 -2.55 -10.58 -2.44
N GLY A 160 -3.29 -11.34 -3.26
CA GLY A 160 -2.81 -12.49 -4.01
C GLY A 160 -2.78 -13.79 -3.21
N SER A 161 -1.70 -14.58 -3.36
CA SER A 161 -1.53 -15.85 -2.67
C SER A 161 -0.08 -16.13 -2.30
N ALA A 162 0.18 -16.57 -1.07
CA ALA A 162 1.49 -16.98 -0.59
C ALA A 162 1.35 -17.81 0.70
N PHE A 163 2.29 -18.70 0.98
CA PHE A 163 2.33 -19.52 2.21
C PHE A 163 1.03 -20.31 2.48
N GLY A 164 0.36 -20.76 1.42
CA GLY A 164 -0.93 -21.45 1.53
C GLY A 164 -2.13 -20.53 1.81
N LEU A 165 -1.89 -19.23 2.01
CA LEU A 165 -2.94 -18.23 2.14
C LEU A 165 -3.37 -17.73 0.75
N LYS A 166 -4.66 -17.41 0.62
CA LYS A 166 -5.26 -16.76 -0.55
C LYS A 166 -6.34 -15.80 -0.07
N ASN A 167 -6.46 -14.64 -0.70
CA ASN A 167 -7.55 -13.70 -0.46
C ASN A 167 -8.34 -13.39 -1.72
N ASP A 168 -9.47 -12.68 -1.54
CA ASP A 168 -10.41 -12.34 -2.61
C ASP A 168 -10.17 -10.94 -3.21
N VAL A 169 -9.03 -10.31 -2.88
CA VAL A 169 -8.64 -9.04 -3.51
C VAL A 169 -8.50 -9.26 -5.02
N LYS A 170 -9.27 -8.47 -5.78
CA LYS A 170 -9.29 -8.56 -7.25
C LYS A 170 -7.98 -8.05 -7.83
N ILE A 171 -7.11 -8.96 -8.23
CA ILE A 171 -5.85 -8.69 -8.90
C ILE A 171 -5.94 -9.03 -10.39
N HIS A 172 -5.14 -8.34 -11.24
CA HIS A 172 -5.10 -8.56 -12.68
C HIS A 172 -3.83 -9.27 -13.14
N SER A 173 -2.83 -9.39 -12.26
CA SER A 173 -1.57 -10.13 -12.49
C SER A 173 -1.25 -10.99 -11.28
N PRO A 174 -0.59 -12.15 -11.47
CA PRO A 174 -0.11 -12.95 -10.34
C PRO A 174 0.84 -12.13 -9.46
N LEU A 175 0.56 -12.09 -8.17
CA LEU A 175 1.38 -11.40 -7.17
C LEU A 175 1.12 -11.96 -5.77
N PHE A 176 1.99 -11.60 -4.84
CA PHE A 176 1.69 -11.61 -3.41
C PHE A 176 2.12 -10.29 -2.78
N TYR A 177 1.34 -9.84 -1.81
CA TYR A 177 1.67 -8.69 -0.97
C TYR A 177 1.38 -9.05 0.48
N LEU A 178 2.43 -9.01 1.31
CA LEU A 178 2.39 -9.47 2.70
C LEU A 178 2.89 -8.38 3.65
N HIS A 179 2.21 -8.24 4.78
CA HIS A 179 2.76 -7.64 5.98
C HIS A 179 3.21 -8.79 6.89
N VAL A 180 4.50 -8.80 7.26
CA VAL A 180 5.11 -9.85 8.07
C VAL A 180 5.78 -9.22 9.29
N VAL A 181 5.56 -9.84 10.45
CA VAL A 181 6.29 -9.55 11.70
C VAL A 181 7.00 -10.82 12.13
N LEU A 182 8.28 -10.71 12.39
CA LEU A 182 9.12 -11.83 12.85
C LEU A 182 9.65 -11.52 14.24
N ASP A 183 9.58 -12.51 15.13
CA ASP A 183 10.29 -12.45 16.41
C ASP A 183 11.80 -12.57 16.21
N ASN A 184 12.58 -12.20 17.22
CA ASN A 184 14.02 -12.32 17.18
C ASN A 184 14.47 -13.75 16.85
N GLN A 185 15.47 -13.89 15.98
CA GLN A 185 16.08 -15.14 15.55
C GLN A 185 15.17 -16.09 14.77
N VAL A 186 13.98 -15.63 14.37
CA VAL A 186 13.08 -16.36 13.48
C VAL A 186 13.47 -16.12 12.02
N SER A 187 13.46 -17.17 11.22
CA SER A 187 13.74 -17.11 9.78
C SER A 187 12.52 -17.55 8.98
N LEU A 188 12.20 -16.81 7.94
CA LEU A 188 11.14 -17.13 7.00
C LEU A 188 11.70 -17.21 5.57
N GLY A 189 11.53 -18.35 4.92
CA GLY A 189 11.89 -18.51 3.50
C GLY A 189 10.86 -17.82 2.62
N LEU A 190 11.31 -17.06 1.61
CA LEU A 190 10.38 -16.43 0.64
C LEU A 190 9.71 -17.46 -0.27
N PRO A 191 8.45 -17.26 -0.68
CA PRO A 191 7.77 -18.10 -1.66
C PRO A 191 8.58 -18.18 -2.96
N LYS A 192 8.62 -19.35 -3.59
CA LYS A 192 9.39 -19.57 -4.83
C LYS A 192 8.56 -19.45 -6.09
N GLU A 193 7.27 -19.31 -5.94
CA GLU A 193 6.28 -19.28 -7.03
C GLU A 193 6.35 -18.02 -7.89
N HIS A 194 7.02 -16.98 -7.38
CA HIS A 194 7.24 -15.72 -8.09
C HIS A 194 8.73 -15.52 -8.36
N GLU A 195 9.07 -15.19 -9.60
CA GLU A 195 10.45 -14.97 -10.02
C GLU A 195 11.03 -13.71 -9.36
N GLU A 196 10.32 -12.58 -9.45
CA GLU A 196 10.71 -11.32 -8.81
C GLU A 196 10.07 -11.17 -7.43
N ARG A 197 10.91 -10.89 -6.43
CA ARG A 197 10.49 -10.75 -5.03
C ARG A 197 11.29 -9.65 -4.37
N ALA A 198 10.65 -8.88 -3.50
CA ALA A 198 11.32 -7.88 -2.69
C ALA A 198 10.87 -7.98 -1.23
N ILE A 199 11.75 -7.56 -0.32
CA ILE A 199 11.44 -7.34 1.09
C ILE A 199 11.71 -5.87 1.38
N TYR A 200 10.75 -5.22 2.01
CA TYR A 200 10.93 -3.90 2.61
C TYR A 200 10.96 -4.05 4.13
N ILE A 201 11.98 -3.51 4.76
CA ILE A 201 12.17 -3.56 6.22
C ILE A 201 11.80 -2.18 6.76
N VAL A 202 10.85 -2.17 7.70
CA VAL A 202 10.32 -0.97 8.39
C VAL A 202 11.03 -0.79 9.72
#